data_9c694c3c157ce260ea054e5d83a57c0d
#
_entry.id   9c694c3c157ce260ea054e5d83a57c0d
#
_cell.length_a   1.000
_cell.length_b   1.000
_cell.length_c   1.000
_cell.angle_alpha   90.00
_cell.angle_beta   90.00
_cell.angle_gamma   90.00
#
_symmetry.space_group_name_H-M   'P 1'
#
loop_
_entity.id
_entity.type
_entity.pdbx_description
1 polymer ?
#
loop_
_entity_poly.entity_id
_entity_poly.type
_entity_poly.pdbx_seq_one_letter_code
_entity_poly.pdbx_strand_id
1 'polypeptide(L)'
;MMNASRIVRQAFLTTAGLAVLATGTHAADGAMVARTVEHMATAEQPAKPIKGSEARLSRTASGATMTLRTAELVPGHVTTAWWVIMTRPENCSATPCTAEDVIGRAAEVGTQIVYADGAVNAPDGHAEFAAYLPAGSVFGGWYDQSFDAPQESEIHLVLNDHGPLIPDIAAAMLTSYRGGCRDDSLPPPFPDTAKADGTVGPNACRLIQDAIFTATASKGK
;
A
#
# COMPACT_ATOMS: atom_id res chain seq x y z
N MET A 1 -7.51 -65.31 68.68
CA MET A 1 -6.28 -65.31 67.84
C MET A 1 -6.53 -64.28 66.73
N MET A 2 -5.86 -63.10 66.87
CA MET A 2 -6.16 -61.92 66.09
C MET A 2 -5.23 -61.88 64.88
N ASN A 3 -5.83 -61.70 63.73
CA ASN A 3 -5.11 -61.53 62.45
C ASN A 3 -5.18 -60.07 62.00
N ALA A 4 -4.04 -59.41 61.98
CA ALA A 4 -3.92 -58.01 61.64
C ALA A 4 -3.64 -57.87 60.16
N SER A 5 -4.60 -57.33 59.42
CA SER A 5 -4.47 -56.95 57.98
C SER A 5 -3.82 -55.59 57.84
N ARG A 6 -2.65 -55.53 57.21
CA ARG A 6 -1.96 -54.33 56.82
C ARG A 6 -2.63 -53.69 55.56
N ILE A 7 -3.14 -52.48 55.70
CA ILE A 7 -3.62 -51.65 54.60
C ILE A 7 -2.43 -50.89 54.00
N VAL A 8 -2.07 -51.23 52.78
CA VAL A 8 -1.10 -50.48 51.97
C VAL A 8 -1.81 -49.34 51.31
N ARG A 9 -1.51 -48.11 51.71
CA ARG A 9 -1.98 -46.90 51.01
C ARG A 9 -1.05 -46.63 49.80
N GLN A 10 -1.54 -46.78 48.59
CA GLN A 10 -0.91 -46.28 47.36
C GLN A 10 -1.18 -44.80 47.24
N ALA A 11 -0.15 -43.99 47.22
CA ALA A 11 -0.21 -42.58 46.89
C ALA A 11 -0.13 -42.41 45.36
N PHE A 12 -1.20 -41.94 44.76
CA PHE A 12 -1.18 -41.51 43.35
C PHE A 12 -0.59 -40.11 43.26
N LEU A 13 0.61 -40.00 42.68
CA LEU A 13 1.16 -38.73 42.23
C LEU A 13 0.51 -38.34 40.91
N THR A 14 -0.38 -37.37 40.95
CA THR A 14 -0.90 -36.69 39.75
C THR A 14 0.09 -35.62 39.31
N THR A 15 0.85 -35.87 38.26
CA THR A 15 1.64 -34.88 37.55
C THR A 15 0.70 -34.00 36.71
N ALA A 16 0.43 -32.79 37.19
CA ALA A 16 -0.25 -31.77 36.38
C ALA A 16 0.71 -31.28 35.31
N GLY A 17 0.52 -31.72 34.05
CA GLY A 17 1.21 -31.20 32.88
C GLY A 17 0.72 -29.79 32.58
N LEU A 18 1.58 -28.77 32.74
CA LEU A 18 1.32 -27.42 32.29
C LEU A 18 1.42 -27.41 30.75
N ALA A 19 0.27 -27.41 30.06
CA ALA A 19 0.22 -27.11 28.63
C ALA A 19 0.47 -25.63 28.41
N VAL A 20 1.67 -25.27 27.99
CA VAL A 20 1.97 -23.91 27.51
C VAL A 20 1.27 -23.74 26.17
N LEU A 21 0.12 -23.07 26.20
CA LEU A 21 -0.53 -22.59 24.98
C LEU A 21 0.32 -21.48 24.38
N ALA A 22 1.09 -21.79 23.35
CA ALA A 22 1.75 -20.79 22.52
C ALA A 22 0.64 -19.98 21.83
N THR A 23 0.29 -18.82 22.39
CA THR A 23 -0.56 -17.84 21.74
C THR A 23 0.23 -17.23 20.59
N GLY A 24 0.11 -17.83 19.40
CA GLY A 24 0.55 -17.20 18.17
C GLY A 24 -0.24 -15.88 18.03
N THR A 25 0.44 -14.75 18.13
CA THR A 25 -0.14 -13.44 17.80
C THR A 25 -0.48 -13.44 16.31
N HIS A 26 -1.73 -13.81 15.98
CA HIS A 26 -2.29 -13.53 14.68
C HIS A 26 -2.41 -12.01 14.60
N ALA A 27 -1.80 -11.37 13.60
CA ALA A 27 -2.18 -10.01 13.26
C ALA A 27 -3.70 -10.06 13.03
N ALA A 28 -4.46 -9.28 13.81
CA ALA A 28 -5.91 -9.26 13.69
C ALA A 28 -6.25 -8.84 12.26
N ASP A 29 -7.24 -9.49 11.66
CA ASP A 29 -7.80 -9.07 10.38
C ASP A 29 -8.17 -7.59 10.47
N GLY A 30 -7.63 -6.75 9.58
CA GLY A 30 -7.81 -5.31 9.62
C GLY A 30 -6.85 -4.53 10.55
N ALA A 31 -5.81 -5.16 11.10
CA ALA A 31 -4.81 -4.42 11.88
C ALA A 31 -4.17 -3.32 11.03
N MET A 32 -4.10 -2.11 11.62
CA MET A 32 -3.46 -0.96 10.98
C MET A 32 -1.93 -1.11 11.02
N VAL A 33 -1.29 -1.08 9.86
CA VAL A 33 0.17 -1.09 9.72
C VAL A 33 0.64 0.31 9.34
N ALA A 34 1.63 0.83 10.05
CA ALA A 34 2.27 2.11 9.73
C ALA A 34 3.59 1.91 8.96
N ARG A 35 3.88 2.84 8.04
CA ARG A 35 5.14 2.93 7.28
C ARG A 35 5.56 4.38 7.17
N THR A 36 6.86 4.60 7.10
CA THR A 36 7.43 5.91 6.75
C THR A 36 7.11 6.23 5.29
N VAL A 37 6.81 7.49 5.00
CA VAL A 37 6.76 7.99 3.63
C VAL A 37 8.18 8.41 3.24
N GLU A 38 8.61 8.06 2.03
CA GLU A 38 9.95 8.32 1.54
C GLU A 38 9.90 9.12 0.23
N HIS A 39 10.92 9.95 -0.03
CA HIS A 39 11.18 10.40 -1.39
C HIS A 39 11.55 9.19 -2.24
N MET A 40 10.92 9.06 -3.40
CA MET A 40 11.24 7.97 -4.32
C MET A 40 12.69 8.00 -4.75
N ALA A 41 13.30 6.84 -4.84
CA ALA A 41 14.65 6.71 -5.40
C ALA A 41 14.67 7.17 -6.86
N THR A 42 15.73 7.88 -7.23
CA THR A 42 16.06 8.23 -8.62
C THR A 42 17.39 7.62 -9.01
N ALA A 43 17.81 7.79 -10.27
CA ALA A 43 19.13 7.33 -10.70
C ALA A 43 20.29 8.01 -9.93
N GLU A 44 20.04 9.22 -9.41
CA GLU A 44 21.05 10.05 -8.71
C GLU A 44 20.96 9.96 -7.19
N GLN A 45 19.80 9.56 -6.65
CA GLN A 45 19.55 9.58 -5.21
C GLN A 45 18.78 8.35 -4.73
N PRO A 46 19.21 7.68 -3.64
CA PRO A 46 18.43 6.63 -3.01
C PRO A 46 17.16 7.19 -2.37
N ALA A 47 16.20 6.31 -2.08
CA ALA A 47 15.02 6.65 -1.29
C ALA A 47 15.45 7.27 0.06
N LYS A 48 14.70 8.28 0.51
CA LYS A 48 15.02 9.03 1.73
C LYS A 48 13.76 9.27 2.56
N PRO A 49 13.74 8.85 3.83
CA PRO A 49 12.63 9.09 4.74
C PRO A 49 12.30 10.56 4.91
N ILE A 50 11.02 10.90 4.91
CA ILE A 50 10.50 12.26 5.14
C ILE A 50 10.12 12.37 6.61
N LYS A 51 10.75 13.32 7.31
CA LYS A 51 10.55 13.50 8.75
C LYS A 51 9.10 13.91 9.07
N GLY A 52 8.48 13.20 10.00
CA GLY A 52 7.11 13.47 10.46
C GLY A 52 6.01 13.01 9.51
N SER A 53 6.37 12.30 8.43
CA SER A 53 5.43 11.70 7.49
C SER A 53 5.16 10.24 7.83
N GLU A 54 3.92 9.81 7.63
CA GLU A 54 3.48 8.45 7.94
C GLU A 54 2.33 8.05 7.00
N ALA A 55 2.41 6.84 6.48
CA ALA A 55 1.30 6.17 5.83
C ALA A 55 0.81 5.02 6.70
N ARG A 56 -0.49 4.81 6.75
CA ARG A 56 -1.15 3.72 7.47
C ARG A 56 -2.04 2.95 6.53
N LEU A 57 -1.98 1.63 6.63
CA LEU A 57 -2.77 0.71 5.83
C LEU A 57 -3.43 -0.33 6.71
N SER A 58 -4.72 -0.53 6.53
CA SER A 58 -5.48 -1.68 7.05
C SER A 58 -5.99 -2.51 5.89
N ARG A 59 -5.84 -3.83 5.96
CA ARG A 59 -6.31 -4.80 4.96
C ARG A 59 -7.26 -5.78 5.59
N THR A 60 -8.43 -5.93 4.99
CA THR A 60 -9.46 -6.92 5.38
C THR A 60 -9.85 -7.73 4.17
N ALA A 61 -10.64 -8.78 4.35
CA ALA A 61 -11.22 -9.52 3.22
C ALA A 61 -12.12 -8.66 2.32
N SER A 62 -12.65 -7.54 2.83
CA SER A 62 -13.53 -6.64 2.08
C SER A 62 -12.79 -5.53 1.32
N GLY A 63 -11.49 -5.31 1.58
CA GLY A 63 -10.72 -4.27 0.92
C GLY A 63 -9.58 -3.72 1.77
N ALA A 64 -9.05 -2.59 1.33
CA ALA A 64 -7.97 -1.87 2.00
C ALA A 64 -8.37 -0.42 2.29
N THR A 65 -8.01 0.06 3.48
CA THR A 65 -8.16 1.47 3.89
C THR A 65 -6.78 2.06 4.12
N MET A 66 -6.52 3.24 3.56
CA MET A 66 -5.28 3.97 3.81
C MET A 66 -5.53 5.36 4.36
N THR A 67 -4.58 5.85 5.14
CA THR A 67 -4.34 7.27 5.40
C THR A 67 -2.86 7.54 5.17
N LEU A 68 -2.54 8.69 4.55
CA LEU A 68 -1.17 9.10 4.30
C LEU A 68 -1.06 10.60 4.63
N ARG A 69 -0.17 10.94 5.57
CA ARG A 69 0.20 12.31 5.88
C ARG A 69 1.66 12.49 5.52
N THR A 70 1.95 13.56 4.77
CA THR A 70 3.31 13.83 4.31
C THR A 70 3.66 15.30 4.35
N ALA A 71 4.95 15.59 4.13
CA ALA A 71 5.56 16.91 4.13
C ALA A 71 6.55 17.03 2.95
N GLU A 72 7.29 18.13 2.92
CA GLU A 72 8.29 18.43 1.89
C GLU A 72 7.70 18.47 0.46
N LEU A 73 6.41 18.76 0.35
CA LEU A 73 5.72 19.01 -0.92
C LEU A 73 5.88 20.48 -1.32
N VAL A 74 5.81 20.77 -2.62
CA VAL A 74 5.83 22.15 -3.10
C VAL A 74 4.49 22.82 -2.80
N PRO A 75 4.43 23.93 -2.03
CA PRO A 75 3.18 24.61 -1.71
C PRO A 75 2.40 25.05 -2.94
N GLY A 76 1.08 24.87 -2.92
CA GLY A 76 0.18 25.25 -4.02
C GLY A 76 0.24 24.35 -5.26
N HIS A 77 1.10 23.32 -5.27
CA HIS A 77 1.02 22.25 -6.26
C HIS A 77 -0.16 21.32 -5.96
N VAL A 78 -0.63 20.64 -6.97
CA VAL A 78 -1.58 19.54 -6.84
C VAL A 78 -0.82 18.23 -6.74
N THR A 79 -1.15 17.43 -5.73
CA THR A 79 -0.59 16.08 -5.55
C THR A 79 -1.72 15.07 -5.52
N THR A 80 -1.60 13.97 -6.26
CA THR A 80 -2.52 12.83 -6.20
C THR A 80 -1.84 11.61 -5.60
N ALA A 81 -2.59 10.85 -4.81
CA ALA A 81 -2.21 9.57 -4.26
C ALA A 81 -2.78 8.42 -5.09
N TRP A 82 -2.00 7.38 -5.29
CA TRP A 82 -2.32 6.23 -6.13
C TRP A 82 -2.11 4.93 -5.37
N TRP A 83 -3.04 4.01 -5.53
CA TRP A 83 -2.86 2.62 -5.19
C TRP A 83 -2.06 1.95 -6.31
N VAL A 84 -0.89 1.41 -5.99
CA VAL A 84 -0.11 0.53 -6.87
C VAL A 84 -0.08 -0.83 -6.20
N ILE A 85 -0.76 -1.80 -6.79
CA ILE A 85 -1.07 -3.09 -6.17
C ILE A 85 -0.44 -4.19 -7.00
N MET A 86 0.26 -5.11 -6.35
CA MET A 86 0.71 -6.38 -6.94
C MET A 86 -0.04 -7.51 -6.24
N THR A 87 -0.96 -8.16 -6.97
CA THR A 87 -1.81 -9.23 -6.43
C THR A 87 -1.11 -10.58 -6.39
N ARG A 88 0.04 -10.69 -7.06
CA ARG A 88 0.93 -11.87 -7.06
C ARG A 88 2.38 -11.44 -6.78
N PRO A 89 2.65 -10.88 -5.57
CA PRO A 89 3.96 -10.33 -5.23
C PRO A 89 5.06 -11.40 -5.17
N GLU A 90 4.70 -12.67 -5.02
CA GLU A 90 5.63 -13.81 -5.10
C GLU A 90 6.31 -13.95 -6.47
N ASN A 91 5.75 -13.36 -7.51
CA ASN A 91 6.32 -13.34 -8.86
C ASN A 91 7.25 -12.15 -9.10
N CYS A 92 7.37 -11.23 -8.14
CA CYS A 92 8.29 -10.09 -8.27
C CYS A 92 9.75 -10.55 -8.25
N SER A 93 10.61 -9.78 -8.92
CA SER A 93 12.04 -10.04 -8.97
C SER A 93 12.76 -9.80 -7.65
N ALA A 94 12.15 -8.99 -6.78
CA ALA A 94 12.65 -8.66 -5.45
C ALA A 94 11.49 -8.40 -4.47
N THR A 95 11.81 -8.30 -3.18
CA THR A 95 10.88 -7.85 -2.13
C THR A 95 11.48 -6.62 -1.44
N PRO A 96 10.80 -5.47 -1.49
CA PRO A 96 9.56 -5.19 -2.21
C PRO A 96 9.69 -5.28 -3.74
N CYS A 97 8.56 -5.37 -4.45
CA CYS A 97 8.48 -5.36 -5.89
C CYS A 97 9.11 -4.08 -6.47
N THR A 98 9.80 -4.21 -7.58
CA THR A 98 10.48 -3.08 -8.23
C THR A 98 9.58 -2.35 -9.22
N ALA A 99 9.99 -1.16 -9.67
CA ALA A 99 9.27 -0.43 -10.73
C ALA A 99 9.17 -1.25 -12.04
N GLU A 100 10.21 -2.04 -12.37
CA GLU A 100 10.18 -2.95 -13.53
C GLU A 100 9.14 -4.06 -13.36
N ASP A 101 9.00 -4.63 -12.16
CA ASP A 101 7.95 -5.60 -11.87
C ASP A 101 6.57 -4.98 -12.08
N VAL A 102 6.36 -3.77 -11.54
CA VAL A 102 5.06 -3.07 -11.58
C VAL A 102 4.60 -2.77 -13.01
N ILE A 103 5.51 -2.31 -13.86
CA ILE A 103 5.16 -1.82 -15.22
C ILE A 103 5.55 -2.85 -16.30
N GLY A 104 6.81 -3.28 -16.32
CA GLY A 104 7.33 -4.16 -17.36
C GLY A 104 6.81 -5.60 -17.27
N ARG A 105 6.43 -6.05 -16.08
CA ARG A 105 5.93 -7.40 -15.80
C ARG A 105 4.53 -7.40 -15.19
N ALA A 106 3.74 -6.35 -15.49
CA ALA A 106 2.41 -6.12 -14.88
C ALA A 106 1.48 -7.35 -14.91
N ALA A 107 1.44 -8.06 -16.04
CA ALA A 107 0.62 -9.28 -16.17
C ALA A 107 1.09 -10.43 -15.27
N GLU A 108 2.40 -10.57 -15.03
CA GLU A 108 2.97 -11.65 -14.23
C GLU A 108 2.74 -11.44 -12.73
N VAL A 109 2.99 -10.21 -12.27
CA VAL A 109 2.87 -9.85 -10.85
C VAL A 109 1.44 -9.42 -10.47
N GLY A 110 0.55 -9.31 -11.44
CA GLY A 110 -0.85 -8.90 -11.23
C GLY A 110 -0.97 -7.45 -10.82
N THR A 111 -0.29 -6.57 -11.54
CA THR A 111 -0.34 -5.13 -11.25
C THR A 111 -1.72 -4.55 -11.51
N GLN A 112 -2.20 -3.76 -10.56
CA GLN A 112 -3.29 -2.81 -10.75
C GLN A 112 -2.87 -1.45 -10.21
N ILE A 113 -3.16 -0.39 -10.95
CA ILE A 113 -2.92 0.98 -10.51
C ILE A 113 -4.23 1.74 -10.61
N VAL A 114 -4.64 2.36 -9.51
CA VAL A 114 -5.91 3.09 -9.45
C VAL A 114 -5.79 4.32 -8.57
N TYR A 115 -6.52 5.37 -8.92
CA TYR A 115 -6.60 6.61 -8.15
C TYR A 115 -7.09 6.35 -6.71
N ALA A 116 -6.50 7.06 -5.76
CA ALA A 116 -6.87 7.01 -4.36
C ALA A 116 -7.48 8.33 -3.88
N ASP A 117 -6.73 9.42 -3.95
CA ASP A 117 -7.13 10.74 -3.43
C ASP A 117 -6.29 11.85 -4.06
N GLY A 118 -6.72 13.12 -3.92
CA GLY A 118 -5.98 14.27 -4.43
C GLY A 118 -6.13 15.52 -3.58
N ALA A 119 -5.06 16.28 -3.46
CA ALA A 119 -5.02 17.49 -2.65
C ALA A 119 -4.21 18.62 -3.30
N VAL A 120 -4.55 19.86 -2.97
CA VAL A 120 -3.65 20.99 -3.15
C VAL A 120 -2.75 21.10 -1.92
N ASN A 121 -1.44 21.07 -2.13
CA ASN A 121 -0.47 21.11 -1.05
C ASN A 121 -0.61 22.40 -0.23
N ALA A 122 -0.62 22.26 1.09
CA ALA A 122 -0.74 23.37 2.02
C ALA A 122 0.48 24.34 1.93
N PRO A 123 0.33 25.60 2.39
CA PRO A 123 1.42 26.60 2.36
C PRO A 123 2.70 26.16 3.10
N ASP A 124 2.58 25.24 4.05
CA ASP A 124 3.71 24.67 4.81
C ASP A 124 4.29 23.40 4.18
N GLY A 125 3.84 23.04 2.97
CA GLY A 125 4.32 21.87 2.25
C GLY A 125 3.77 20.53 2.74
N HIS A 126 2.67 20.53 3.51
CA HIS A 126 2.00 19.30 3.95
C HIS A 126 0.79 18.96 3.07
N ALA A 127 0.45 17.67 3.04
CA ALA A 127 -0.82 17.16 2.54
C ALA A 127 -1.23 15.88 3.29
N GLU A 128 -2.55 15.62 3.31
CA GLU A 128 -3.14 14.41 3.86
C GLU A 128 -4.06 13.77 2.82
N PHE A 129 -4.01 12.44 2.74
CA PHE A 129 -4.79 11.62 1.82
C PHE A 129 -5.46 10.50 2.60
N ALA A 130 -6.68 10.13 2.18
CA ALA A 130 -7.42 9.02 2.75
C ALA A 130 -8.30 8.34 1.71
N ALA A 131 -8.23 7.01 1.63
CA ALA A 131 -9.04 6.26 0.67
C ALA A 131 -9.39 4.86 1.17
N TYR A 132 -10.48 4.33 0.62
CA TYR A 132 -10.85 2.93 0.72
C TYR A 132 -10.94 2.32 -0.67
N LEU A 133 -10.29 1.18 -0.86
CA LEU A 133 -10.38 0.38 -2.07
C LEU A 133 -11.08 -0.94 -1.75
N PRO A 134 -12.29 -1.20 -2.29
CA PRO A 134 -12.98 -2.47 -2.07
C PRO A 134 -12.25 -3.63 -2.74
N ALA A 135 -12.33 -4.81 -2.14
CA ALA A 135 -11.92 -6.05 -2.78
C ALA A 135 -12.81 -6.35 -3.99
N GLY A 136 -12.27 -7.08 -4.96
CA GLY A 136 -12.97 -7.47 -6.19
C GLY A 136 -12.53 -6.65 -7.40
N SER A 137 -13.47 -6.39 -8.32
CA SER A 137 -13.20 -5.64 -9.55
C SER A 137 -12.81 -4.19 -9.24
N VAL A 138 -11.72 -3.72 -9.83
CA VAL A 138 -11.21 -2.35 -9.66
C VAL A 138 -11.71 -1.48 -10.79
N PHE A 139 -12.63 -0.58 -10.48
CA PHE A 139 -13.14 0.38 -11.45
C PHE A 139 -12.15 1.53 -11.68
N GLY A 140 -11.91 1.91 -12.94
CA GLY A 140 -10.99 3.00 -13.29
C GLY A 140 -9.50 2.65 -13.13
N GLY A 141 -9.17 1.38 -12.94
CA GLY A 141 -7.78 0.92 -12.90
C GLY A 141 -7.11 0.93 -14.28
N TRP A 142 -5.76 0.96 -14.29
CA TRP A 142 -4.99 1.00 -15.53
C TRP A 142 -4.88 -0.36 -16.23
N TYR A 143 -5.01 -1.44 -15.46
CA TYR A 143 -4.93 -2.82 -15.94
C TYR A 143 -6.22 -3.58 -15.65
N ASP A 144 -6.50 -4.61 -16.42
CA ASP A 144 -7.63 -5.52 -16.17
C ASP A 144 -7.24 -6.56 -15.11
N GLN A 145 -7.13 -6.10 -13.86
CA GLN A 145 -6.75 -6.92 -12.72
C GLN A 145 -7.65 -6.62 -11.53
N SER A 146 -8.23 -7.66 -10.93
CA SER A 146 -9.02 -7.55 -9.69
C SER A 146 -8.14 -7.47 -8.44
N PHE A 147 -8.73 -7.00 -7.35
CA PHE A 147 -8.12 -6.91 -6.01
C PHE A 147 -8.80 -7.89 -5.06
N ASP A 148 -8.73 -9.19 -5.35
CA ASP A 148 -9.51 -10.22 -4.64
C ASP A 148 -8.91 -10.62 -3.29
N ALA A 149 -7.60 -10.48 -3.10
CA ALA A 149 -6.89 -10.88 -1.89
C ALA A 149 -6.07 -9.72 -1.28
N PRO A 150 -6.74 -8.75 -0.64
CA PRO A 150 -6.05 -7.56 -0.11
C PRO A 150 -4.90 -7.85 0.85
N GLN A 151 -5.02 -8.89 1.67
CA GLN A 151 -4.02 -9.27 2.68
C GLN A 151 -2.77 -9.91 2.07
N GLU A 152 -2.92 -10.57 0.92
CA GLU A 152 -1.83 -11.27 0.20
C GLU A 152 -1.15 -10.36 -0.83
N SER A 153 -1.74 -9.20 -1.10
CA SER A 153 -1.21 -8.23 -2.07
C SER A 153 -0.13 -7.34 -1.44
N GLU A 154 0.91 -7.04 -2.21
CA GLU A 154 1.79 -5.92 -1.92
C GLU A 154 1.15 -4.63 -2.42
N ILE A 155 1.24 -3.56 -1.63
CA ILE A 155 0.61 -2.27 -1.93
C ILE A 155 1.64 -1.16 -1.73
N HIS A 156 1.88 -0.38 -2.78
CA HIS A 156 2.61 0.87 -2.69
C HIS A 156 1.61 2.02 -2.79
N LEU A 157 1.70 2.98 -1.89
CA LEU A 157 0.99 4.25 -1.97
C LEU A 157 1.94 5.25 -2.61
N VAL A 158 1.66 5.67 -3.83
CA VAL A 158 2.57 6.50 -4.64
C VAL A 158 1.96 7.88 -4.84
N LEU A 159 2.75 8.93 -4.67
CA LEU A 159 2.35 10.31 -4.87
C LEU A 159 2.88 10.87 -6.19
N ASN A 160 1.97 11.46 -6.99
CA ASN A 160 2.27 12.16 -8.22
C ASN A 160 2.08 13.67 -8.04
N ASP A 161 3.14 14.47 -8.32
CA ASP A 161 3.09 15.93 -8.35
C ASP A 161 2.66 16.40 -9.74
N HIS A 162 1.54 17.09 -9.80
CA HIS A 162 0.96 17.66 -11.04
C HIS A 162 1.44 19.08 -11.34
N GLY A 163 2.32 19.64 -10.48
CA GLY A 163 2.74 21.04 -10.58
C GLY A 163 1.72 22.04 -10.04
N PRO A 164 1.91 23.34 -10.31
CA PRO A 164 1.04 24.40 -9.82
C PRO A 164 -0.42 24.19 -10.22
N LEU A 165 -1.36 24.47 -9.30
CA LEU A 165 -2.78 24.39 -9.56
C LEU A 165 -3.18 25.28 -10.74
N ILE A 166 -3.89 24.73 -11.72
CA ILE A 166 -4.51 25.44 -12.83
C ILE A 166 -6.02 25.46 -12.57
N PRO A 167 -6.62 26.62 -12.20
CA PRO A 167 -8.01 26.69 -11.75
C PRO A 167 -9.03 26.11 -12.73
N ASP A 168 -8.85 26.37 -14.04
CA ASP A 168 -9.79 25.94 -15.09
C ASP A 168 -9.86 24.42 -15.27
N ILE A 169 -8.85 23.68 -14.84
CA ILE A 169 -8.76 22.22 -14.93
C ILE A 169 -8.49 21.56 -13.56
N ALA A 170 -8.77 22.28 -12.48
CA ALA A 170 -8.50 21.83 -11.12
C ALA A 170 -9.08 20.44 -10.82
N ALA A 171 -10.31 20.17 -11.27
CA ALA A 171 -10.94 18.87 -11.08
C ALA A 171 -10.14 17.74 -11.74
N ALA A 172 -9.71 17.91 -12.98
CA ALA A 172 -8.89 16.93 -13.69
C ALA A 172 -7.52 16.73 -12.98
N MET A 173 -6.89 17.80 -12.50
CA MET A 173 -5.63 17.70 -11.77
C MET A 173 -5.77 16.92 -10.44
N LEU A 174 -6.90 17.07 -9.76
CA LEU A 174 -7.16 16.42 -8.47
C LEU A 174 -7.63 14.97 -8.57
N THR A 175 -8.09 14.50 -9.76
CA THR A 175 -8.77 13.20 -9.87
C THR A 175 -8.22 12.29 -10.96
N SER A 176 -7.20 12.71 -11.70
CA SER A 176 -6.65 11.92 -12.80
C SER A 176 -5.13 11.96 -12.83
N TYR A 177 -4.51 10.99 -13.49
CA TYR A 177 -3.06 10.90 -13.62
C TYR A 177 -2.48 11.96 -14.58
N ARG A 178 -3.22 12.29 -15.63
CA ARG A 178 -2.80 13.21 -16.71
C ARG A 178 -3.15 14.67 -16.44
N GLY A 179 -4.06 14.92 -15.49
CA GLY A 179 -4.59 16.28 -15.25
C GLY A 179 -3.50 17.32 -15.01
N GLY A 180 -3.42 18.34 -15.87
CA GLY A 180 -2.42 19.40 -15.82
C GLY A 180 -1.04 19.04 -16.37
N CYS A 181 -0.79 17.77 -16.70
CA CYS A 181 0.50 17.27 -17.15
C CYS A 181 0.69 17.44 -18.67
N ARG A 182 1.93 17.71 -19.08
CA ARG A 182 2.34 17.54 -20.48
C ARG A 182 2.49 16.06 -20.79
N ASP A 183 2.15 15.64 -22.00
CA ASP A 183 2.26 14.23 -22.41
C ASP A 183 3.70 13.69 -22.35
N ASP A 184 4.71 14.54 -22.60
CA ASP A 184 6.12 14.18 -22.52
C ASP A 184 6.67 14.04 -21.08
N SER A 185 5.89 14.47 -20.07
CA SER A 185 6.21 14.25 -18.65
C SER A 185 5.60 12.94 -18.09
N LEU A 186 4.80 12.25 -18.87
CA LEU A 186 4.24 10.93 -18.54
C LEU A 186 5.10 9.84 -19.20
N PRO A 187 6.13 9.36 -18.52
CA PRO A 187 7.12 8.50 -19.16
C PRO A 187 6.51 7.17 -19.61
N PRO A 188 6.94 6.63 -20.77
CA PRO A 188 6.73 5.22 -21.08
C PRO A 188 7.47 4.36 -20.03
N PRO A 189 6.98 3.16 -19.71
CA PRO A 189 5.98 2.39 -20.45
C PRO A 189 4.56 2.45 -19.84
N PHE A 190 4.12 3.56 -19.27
CA PHE A 190 2.75 3.66 -18.76
C PHE A 190 1.73 3.33 -19.84
N PRO A 191 0.68 2.53 -19.53
CA PRO A 191 -0.33 2.12 -20.51
C PRO A 191 -1.16 3.31 -21.00
N ASP A 192 -1.75 3.17 -22.17
CA ASP A 192 -2.60 4.23 -22.74
C ASP A 192 -3.81 4.56 -21.86
N THR A 193 -4.29 3.59 -21.06
CA THR A 193 -5.34 3.82 -20.06
C THR A 193 -4.96 4.89 -19.04
N ALA A 194 -3.69 4.96 -18.62
CA ALA A 194 -3.18 5.99 -17.72
C ALA A 194 -3.25 7.40 -18.35
N LYS A 195 -3.16 7.47 -19.68
CA LYS A 195 -3.15 8.72 -20.45
C LYS A 195 -4.53 9.11 -20.97
N ALA A 196 -5.51 8.19 -20.92
CA ALA A 196 -6.85 8.42 -21.44
C ALA A 196 -7.67 9.35 -20.53
N ASP A 197 -7.33 9.42 -19.22
CA ASP A 197 -8.06 10.20 -18.25
C ASP A 197 -7.33 11.49 -17.88
N GLY A 198 -8.11 12.60 -17.81
CA GLY A 198 -7.64 13.92 -17.44
C GLY A 198 -7.30 14.84 -18.60
N THR A 199 -7.31 16.13 -18.30
CA THR A 199 -7.02 17.21 -19.24
C THR A 199 -5.53 17.51 -19.28
N VAL A 200 -4.90 17.44 -20.45
CA VAL A 200 -3.50 17.81 -20.64
C VAL A 200 -3.26 19.26 -20.26
N GLY A 201 -2.10 19.55 -19.68
CA GLY A 201 -1.70 20.90 -19.28
C GLY A 201 -0.21 21.16 -19.51
N PRO A 202 0.29 22.32 -19.07
CA PRO A 202 1.66 22.74 -19.30
C PRO A 202 2.67 22.19 -18.28
N ASN A 203 2.22 21.53 -17.21
CA ASN A 203 3.09 21.15 -16.09
C ASN A 203 3.93 19.91 -16.42
N ALA A 204 5.14 19.84 -15.85
CA ALA A 204 5.94 18.63 -15.84
C ALA A 204 5.57 17.79 -14.59
N CYS A 205 4.82 16.72 -14.81
CA CYS A 205 4.41 15.84 -13.71
C CYS A 205 5.47 14.78 -13.41
N ARG A 206 5.49 14.32 -12.15
CA ARG A 206 6.46 13.33 -11.70
C ARG A 206 5.98 12.60 -10.46
N LEU A 207 6.38 11.35 -10.32
CA LEU A 207 6.26 10.62 -9.07
C LEU A 207 7.32 11.15 -8.09
N ILE A 208 6.92 11.38 -6.84
CA ILE A 208 7.77 12.11 -5.87
C ILE A 208 8.02 11.35 -4.58
N GLN A 209 7.02 10.66 -4.05
CA GLN A 209 7.07 10.03 -2.74
C GLN A 209 6.27 8.73 -2.78
N ASP A 210 6.64 7.79 -1.90
CA ASP A 210 5.89 6.56 -1.72
C ASP A 210 5.93 6.04 -0.29
N ALA A 211 5.08 5.04 -0.03
CA ALA A 211 5.11 4.20 1.16
C ALA A 211 4.76 2.76 0.79
N ILE A 212 5.62 1.82 1.14
CA ILE A 212 5.56 0.43 0.68
C ILE A 212 5.05 -0.49 1.79
N PHE A 213 4.02 -1.27 1.48
CA PHE A 213 3.42 -2.29 2.35
C PHE A 213 3.52 -3.66 1.68
N THR A 214 4.54 -4.40 2.03
CA THR A 214 4.70 -5.77 1.54
C THR A 214 3.52 -6.66 1.94
N ALA A 215 3.28 -7.73 1.20
CA ALA A 215 2.27 -8.73 1.53
C ALA A 215 2.50 -9.26 2.96
N THR A 216 1.41 -9.51 3.69
CA THR A 216 1.52 -10.29 4.90
C THR A 216 1.77 -11.73 4.51
N ALA A 217 2.89 -12.32 4.95
CA ALA A 217 3.24 -13.69 4.61
C ALA A 217 2.02 -14.62 4.79
N SER A 218 1.54 -15.20 3.70
CA SER A 218 0.52 -16.26 3.80
C SER A 218 1.16 -17.40 4.59
N LYS A 219 0.51 -17.84 5.69
CA LYS A 219 0.93 -19.07 6.36
C LYS A 219 0.72 -20.18 5.35
N GLY A 220 1.82 -20.80 4.90
CA GLY A 220 1.77 -21.92 3.99
C GLY A 220 0.73 -22.96 4.46
N LYS A 221 -0.09 -23.37 3.50
CA LYS A 221 -1.01 -24.50 3.68
C LYS A 221 -0.24 -25.79 3.85
#